data_e79062583d320f4b4d5a79a4ad5ca144
#
_entry.id   e79062583d320f4b4d5a79a4ad5ca144
#
_cell.length_a   1.000
_cell.length_b   1.000
_cell.length_c   1.000
_cell.angle_alpha   90.00
_cell.angle_beta   90.00
_cell.angle_gamma   90.00
#
_symmetry.space_group_name_H-M   'P 1'
#
loop_
_entity.id
_entity.type
_entity.pdbx_description
1 polymer ?
#
loop_
_entity_poly.entity_id
_entity_poly.type
_entity_poly.pdbx_seq_one_letter_code
_entity_poly.pdbx_strand_id
1 'polypeptide(L)'
;MKDISKATIDRLPLYLRTLRVAQDEGRDVISSEELGRRLEITPEQIRKDLASFGQFGKKGVGYYVNELKHSVNNILGLDNHWNIAIIGIGHLGSALANYHNFVSLGFNLVALFDSDPTVVGRTVNHVKIMDIDTLEETIK
;
A
#
# COMPACT_ATOMS: atom_id res chain seq x y z
N MET A 1 23.69 -4.11 2.05
CA MET A 1 22.29 -4.42 1.73
C MET A 1 22.27 -4.93 0.30
N LYS A 2 21.67 -6.11 0.02
CA LYS A 2 21.49 -6.54 -1.38
C LYS A 2 20.56 -5.53 -2.06
N ASP A 3 20.95 -5.02 -3.21
CA ASP A 3 20.08 -4.18 -4.04
C ASP A 3 18.86 -5.00 -4.47
N ILE A 4 17.71 -4.65 -3.90
CA ILE A 4 16.44 -5.30 -4.24
C ILE A 4 15.94 -4.65 -5.53
N SER A 5 15.67 -5.47 -6.55
CA SER A 5 15.23 -4.95 -7.83
C SER A 5 13.87 -4.24 -7.72
N LYS A 6 13.69 -3.16 -8.47
CA LYS A 6 12.40 -2.46 -8.55
C LYS A 6 11.27 -3.42 -8.89
N ALA A 7 11.48 -4.33 -9.83
CA ALA A 7 10.47 -5.33 -10.21
C ALA A 7 10.03 -6.24 -9.04
N THR A 8 10.95 -6.55 -8.10
CA THR A 8 10.60 -7.30 -6.88
C THR A 8 9.73 -6.47 -5.95
N ILE A 9 10.07 -5.18 -5.77
CA ILE A 9 9.29 -4.25 -4.95
C ILE A 9 7.89 -4.06 -5.54
N ASP A 10 7.77 -3.87 -6.86
CA ASP A 10 6.50 -3.67 -7.56
C ASP A 10 5.55 -4.87 -7.45
N ARG A 11 6.07 -6.08 -7.16
CA ARG A 11 5.26 -7.28 -6.92
C ARG A 11 4.75 -7.45 -5.49
N LEU A 12 5.35 -6.80 -4.49
CA LEU A 12 4.93 -6.94 -3.10
C LEU A 12 3.45 -6.60 -2.85
N PRO A 13 2.87 -5.52 -3.44
CA PRO A 13 1.44 -5.25 -3.30
C PRO A 13 0.55 -6.37 -3.84
N LEU A 14 0.98 -7.07 -4.90
CA LEU A 14 0.25 -8.21 -5.45
C LEU A 14 0.27 -9.39 -4.48
N TYR A 15 1.43 -9.68 -3.86
CA TYR A 15 1.53 -10.69 -2.81
C TYR A 15 0.61 -10.36 -1.63
N LEU A 16 0.65 -9.11 -1.15
CA LEU A 16 -0.19 -8.67 -0.04
C LEU A 16 -1.68 -8.84 -0.32
N ARG A 17 -2.13 -8.45 -1.51
CA ARG A 17 -3.53 -8.62 -1.93
C ARG A 17 -3.94 -10.09 -1.92
N THR A 18 -3.09 -10.97 -2.49
CA THR A 18 -3.36 -12.41 -2.55
C THR A 18 -3.38 -13.04 -1.16
N LEU A 19 -2.49 -12.60 -0.26
CA LEU A 19 -2.47 -13.07 1.13
C LEU A 19 -3.73 -12.63 1.92
N ARG A 20 -4.26 -11.43 1.65
CA ARG A 20 -5.53 -10.98 2.25
C ARG A 20 -6.69 -11.87 1.80
N VAL A 21 -6.78 -12.17 0.49
CA VAL A 21 -7.79 -13.10 -0.04
C VAL A 21 -7.64 -14.48 0.59
N ALA A 22 -6.43 -15.01 0.69
CA ALA A 22 -6.18 -16.31 1.31
C ALA A 22 -6.60 -16.32 2.79
N GLN A 23 -6.37 -15.22 3.52
CA GLN A 23 -6.83 -15.06 4.90
C GLN A 23 -8.36 -15.05 4.99
N ASP A 24 -9.04 -14.34 4.12
CA ASP A 24 -10.51 -14.26 4.08
C ASP A 24 -11.13 -15.63 3.73
N GLU A 25 -10.42 -16.46 2.98
CA GLU A 25 -10.76 -17.87 2.70
C GLU A 25 -10.48 -18.80 3.90
N GLY A 26 -9.96 -18.29 5.01
CA GLY A 26 -9.61 -19.08 6.21
C GLY A 26 -8.36 -19.94 6.06
N ARG A 27 -7.44 -19.57 5.14
CA ARG A 27 -6.20 -20.29 4.92
C ARG A 27 -5.13 -19.88 5.93
N ASP A 28 -4.57 -20.86 6.64
CA ASP A 28 -3.46 -20.65 7.56
C ASP A 28 -2.11 -20.67 6.84
N VAL A 29 -2.01 -21.49 5.77
CA VAL A 29 -0.78 -21.73 5.01
C VAL A 29 -1.07 -21.62 3.52
N ILE A 30 -0.11 -21.07 2.77
CA ILE A 30 -0.12 -20.99 1.31
C ILE A 30 1.25 -21.38 0.73
N SER A 31 1.26 -22.19 -0.32
CA SER A 31 2.50 -22.60 -0.97
C SER A 31 2.95 -21.59 -2.04
N SER A 32 4.24 -21.65 -2.44
CA SER A 32 4.72 -20.86 -3.59
C SER A 32 4.05 -21.26 -4.91
N GLU A 33 3.63 -22.50 -5.04
CA GLU A 33 2.89 -23.03 -6.20
C GLU A 33 1.49 -22.41 -6.27
N GLU A 34 0.80 -22.30 -5.13
CA GLU A 34 -0.53 -21.70 -5.08
C GLU A 34 -0.47 -20.18 -5.29
N LEU A 35 0.49 -19.48 -4.64
CA LEU A 35 0.75 -18.07 -4.91
C LEU A 35 1.06 -17.82 -6.38
N GLY A 36 1.90 -18.68 -6.98
CA GLY A 36 2.28 -18.59 -8.39
C GLY A 36 1.11 -18.73 -9.33
N ARG A 37 0.23 -19.68 -9.07
CA ARG A 37 -0.98 -19.88 -9.87
C ARG A 37 -1.95 -18.70 -9.79
N ARG A 38 -2.13 -18.11 -8.59
CA ARG A 38 -3.02 -16.96 -8.38
C ARG A 38 -2.48 -15.67 -9.02
N LEU A 39 -1.17 -15.54 -9.14
CA LEU A 39 -0.49 -14.33 -9.60
C LEU A 39 0.10 -14.46 -11.00
N GLU A 40 0.03 -15.65 -11.61
CA GLU A 40 0.66 -15.96 -12.91
C GLU A 40 2.19 -15.73 -12.88
N ILE A 41 2.81 -16.05 -11.74
CA ILE A 41 4.25 -15.92 -11.48
C ILE A 41 4.80 -17.29 -11.15
N THR A 42 6.01 -17.61 -11.61
CA THR A 42 6.61 -18.92 -11.31
C THR A 42 6.91 -19.06 -9.81
N PRO A 43 6.75 -20.26 -9.23
CA PRO A 43 7.09 -20.49 -7.82
C PRO A 43 8.53 -20.14 -7.47
N GLU A 44 9.47 -20.32 -8.39
CA GLU A 44 10.87 -19.95 -8.25
C GLU A 44 11.03 -18.44 -8.09
N GLN A 45 10.29 -17.66 -8.90
CA GLN A 45 10.33 -16.20 -8.81
C GLN A 45 9.78 -15.72 -7.48
N ILE A 46 8.69 -16.30 -6.98
CA ILE A 46 8.12 -16.00 -5.67
C ILE A 46 9.12 -16.28 -4.56
N ARG A 47 9.74 -17.47 -4.57
CA ARG A 47 10.78 -17.81 -3.58
C ARG A 47 11.96 -16.85 -3.64
N LYS A 48 12.41 -16.46 -4.83
CA LYS A 48 13.50 -15.50 -5.02
C LYS A 48 13.14 -14.11 -4.52
N ASP A 49 11.94 -13.63 -4.83
CA ASP A 49 11.47 -12.33 -4.39
C ASP A 49 11.40 -12.25 -2.86
N LEU A 50 10.73 -13.20 -2.24
CA LEU A 50 10.59 -13.23 -0.79
C LEU A 50 11.93 -13.40 -0.08
N ALA A 51 12.83 -14.25 -0.60
CA ALA A 51 14.17 -14.43 -0.06
C ALA A 51 15.04 -13.15 -0.10
N SER A 52 14.67 -12.17 -0.92
CA SER A 52 15.36 -10.87 -0.95
C SER A 52 15.12 -10.03 0.29
N PHE A 53 14.04 -10.28 1.02
CA PHE A 53 13.64 -9.53 2.21
C PHE A 53 13.86 -10.31 3.52
N GLY A 54 14.13 -11.61 3.45
CA GLY A 54 14.34 -12.45 4.61
C GLY A 54 14.05 -13.92 4.36
N GLN A 55 14.07 -14.71 5.44
CA GLN A 55 13.67 -16.11 5.37
C GLN A 55 12.21 -16.25 5.80
N PHE A 56 11.37 -16.58 4.85
CA PHE A 56 9.94 -16.78 5.08
C PHE A 56 9.56 -18.23 4.77
N GLY A 57 8.58 -18.73 5.52
CA GLY A 57 8.03 -20.05 5.33
C GLY A 57 8.91 -21.19 5.84
N LYS A 58 8.40 -22.39 5.67
CA LYS A 58 9.08 -23.64 6.05
C LYS A 58 9.11 -24.59 4.88
N LYS A 59 10.26 -25.23 4.66
CA LYS A 59 10.43 -26.24 3.61
C LYS A 59 9.40 -27.37 3.81
N GLY A 60 8.66 -27.71 2.73
CA GLY A 60 7.63 -28.73 2.75
C GLY A 60 6.27 -28.28 3.34
N VAL A 61 6.18 -27.09 3.92
CA VAL A 61 4.95 -26.54 4.48
C VAL A 61 4.41 -25.39 3.64
N GLY A 62 5.27 -24.45 3.27
CA GLY A 62 4.93 -23.18 2.60
C GLY A 62 5.04 -21.99 3.56
N TYR A 63 4.23 -20.98 3.31
CA TYR A 63 4.22 -19.72 4.07
C TYR A 63 3.00 -19.66 4.98
N TYR A 64 3.19 -19.28 6.24
CA TYR A 64 2.09 -18.92 7.11
C TYR A 64 1.51 -17.57 6.66
N VAL A 65 0.23 -17.58 6.30
CA VAL A 65 -0.45 -16.44 5.65
C VAL A 65 -0.35 -15.18 6.51
N ASN A 66 -0.65 -15.27 7.81
CA ASN A 66 -0.61 -14.12 8.70
C ASN A 66 0.81 -13.57 8.91
N GLU A 67 1.80 -14.45 9.07
CA GLU A 67 3.21 -14.03 9.27
C GLU A 67 3.75 -13.36 8.02
N LEU A 68 3.52 -13.96 6.84
CA LEU A 68 3.99 -13.39 5.58
C LEU A 68 3.28 -12.07 5.26
N LYS A 69 1.97 -11.98 5.50
CA LYS A 69 1.19 -10.75 5.33
C LYS A 69 1.75 -9.62 6.21
N HIS A 70 2.00 -9.89 7.49
CA HIS A 70 2.59 -8.91 8.41
C HIS A 70 3.97 -8.45 7.94
N SER A 71 4.83 -9.40 7.52
CA SER A 71 6.15 -9.09 7.00
C SER A 71 6.10 -8.22 5.74
N VAL A 72 5.20 -8.53 4.81
CA VAL A 72 5.03 -7.72 3.57
C VAL A 72 4.47 -6.33 3.89
N ASN A 73 3.54 -6.21 4.84
CA ASN A 73 3.06 -4.91 5.32
C ASN A 73 4.21 -4.05 5.88
N ASN A 74 5.06 -4.63 6.73
CA ASN A 74 6.23 -3.95 7.30
C ASN A 74 7.21 -3.49 6.21
N ILE A 75 7.49 -4.36 5.23
CA ILE A 75 8.39 -4.03 4.11
C ILE A 75 7.84 -2.87 3.27
N LEU A 76 6.53 -2.86 3.04
CA LEU A 76 5.84 -1.78 2.32
C LEU A 76 5.63 -0.53 3.18
N GLY A 77 5.95 -0.58 4.48
CA GLY A 77 5.74 0.53 5.40
C GLY A 77 4.26 0.83 5.68
N LEU A 78 3.36 -0.13 5.44
CA LEU A 78 1.91 0.05 5.61
C LEU A 78 1.45 -0.05 7.08
N ASP A 79 2.34 -0.49 7.98
CA ASP A 79 2.10 -0.45 9.43
C ASP A 79 2.38 0.93 10.03
N ASN A 80 2.98 1.84 9.22
CA ASN A 80 3.17 3.22 9.60
C ASN A 80 1.93 4.06 9.24
N HIS A 81 1.63 5.05 10.06
CA HIS A 81 0.66 6.06 9.71
C HIS A 81 1.35 7.17 8.90
N TRP A 82 0.86 7.39 7.69
CA TRP A 82 1.39 8.41 6.79
C TRP A 82 0.42 9.59 6.69
N ASN A 83 0.92 10.77 6.98
CA ASN A 83 0.19 11.99 6.63
C ASN A 83 0.31 12.21 5.13
N ILE A 84 -0.84 12.36 4.47
CA ILE A 84 -0.90 12.61 3.03
C ILE A 84 -1.56 13.96 2.74
N ALA A 85 -1.11 14.59 1.69
CA ALA A 85 -1.75 15.76 1.08
C ALA A 85 -2.20 15.41 -0.34
N ILE A 86 -3.32 16.00 -0.77
CA ILE A 86 -3.79 15.87 -2.16
C ILE A 86 -3.68 17.23 -2.82
N ILE A 87 -3.04 17.25 -3.99
CA ILE A 87 -2.89 18.44 -4.83
C ILE A 87 -3.77 18.27 -6.08
N GLY A 88 -4.65 19.25 -6.31
CA GLY A 88 -5.64 19.21 -7.37
C GLY A 88 -6.94 18.56 -6.92
N ILE A 89 -7.94 19.39 -6.54
CA ILE A 89 -9.24 18.94 -6.00
C ILE A 89 -10.33 19.03 -7.09
N GLY A 90 -10.01 18.51 -8.27
CA GLY A 90 -10.97 18.22 -9.31
C GLY A 90 -11.77 16.94 -9.00
N HIS A 91 -12.37 16.33 -10.03
CA HIS A 91 -13.19 15.12 -9.84
C HIS A 91 -12.42 13.98 -9.15
N LEU A 92 -11.20 13.69 -9.61
CA LEU A 92 -10.39 12.61 -9.05
C LEU A 92 -9.91 12.97 -7.63
N GLY A 93 -9.36 14.17 -7.43
CA GLY A 93 -8.87 14.61 -6.12
C GLY A 93 -9.98 14.62 -5.06
N SER A 94 -11.18 15.09 -5.42
CA SER A 94 -12.36 15.05 -4.55
C SER A 94 -12.79 13.62 -4.23
N ALA A 95 -12.77 12.71 -5.21
CA ALA A 95 -13.09 11.31 -4.99
C ALA A 95 -12.09 10.65 -4.03
N LEU A 96 -10.79 10.91 -4.22
CA LEU A 96 -9.72 10.42 -3.33
C LEU A 96 -9.85 11.02 -1.93
N ALA A 97 -10.10 12.33 -1.79
CA ALA A 97 -10.26 12.98 -0.49
C ALA A 97 -11.43 12.40 0.33
N ASN A 98 -12.47 11.91 -0.34
CA ASN A 98 -13.62 11.25 0.29
C ASN A 98 -13.46 9.72 0.42
N TYR A 99 -12.31 9.16 0.07
CA TYR A 99 -12.11 7.71 0.15
C TYR A 99 -11.92 7.26 1.60
N HIS A 100 -12.95 6.67 2.18
CA HIS A 100 -13.03 6.31 3.60
C HIS A 100 -11.99 5.27 4.04
N ASN A 101 -11.45 4.47 3.09
CA ASN A 101 -10.50 3.42 3.43
C ASN A 101 -9.06 3.91 3.62
N PHE A 102 -8.76 5.19 3.42
CA PHE A 102 -7.39 5.69 3.65
C PHE A 102 -6.92 5.44 5.08
N VAL A 103 -7.76 5.70 6.07
CA VAL A 103 -7.42 5.49 7.49
C VAL A 103 -7.10 4.02 7.78
N SER A 104 -7.91 3.09 7.23
CA SER A 104 -7.67 1.65 7.39
C SER A 104 -6.41 1.15 6.66
N LEU A 105 -5.92 1.93 5.70
CA LEU A 105 -4.67 1.68 4.97
C LEU A 105 -3.47 2.41 5.61
N GLY A 106 -3.65 3.07 6.76
CA GLY A 106 -2.59 3.80 7.44
C GLY A 106 -2.33 5.21 6.88
N PHE A 107 -3.21 5.74 6.01
CA PHE A 107 -3.07 7.09 5.48
C PHE A 107 -4.00 8.07 6.18
N ASN A 108 -3.44 9.18 6.67
CA ASN A 108 -4.17 10.25 7.30
C ASN A 108 -4.15 11.49 6.39
N LEU A 109 -5.31 11.88 5.86
CA LEU A 109 -5.43 13.06 5.01
C LEU A 109 -5.34 14.32 5.87
N VAL A 110 -4.26 15.07 5.74
CA VAL A 110 -3.99 16.26 6.57
C VAL A 110 -4.11 17.58 5.81
N ALA A 111 -3.98 17.58 4.47
CA ALA A 111 -4.01 18.79 3.67
C ALA A 111 -4.58 18.57 2.27
N LEU A 112 -5.24 19.60 1.76
CA LEU A 112 -5.76 19.67 0.39
C LEU A 112 -5.28 20.98 -0.24
N PHE A 113 -4.80 20.93 -1.48
CA PHE A 113 -4.32 22.09 -2.23
C PHE A 113 -4.94 22.15 -3.63
N ASP A 114 -5.22 23.35 -4.09
CA ASP A 114 -5.60 23.62 -5.47
C ASP A 114 -5.09 25.01 -5.90
N SER A 115 -4.95 25.22 -7.20
CA SER A 115 -4.62 26.52 -7.79
C SER A 115 -5.85 27.30 -8.25
N ASP A 116 -7.03 26.66 -8.31
CA ASP A 116 -8.26 27.30 -8.74
C ASP A 116 -8.88 28.10 -7.59
N PRO A 117 -8.92 29.44 -7.69
CA PRO A 117 -9.47 30.30 -6.63
C PRO A 117 -10.95 30.03 -6.35
N THR A 118 -11.67 29.39 -7.28
CA THR A 118 -13.09 29.03 -7.07
C THR A 118 -13.25 27.77 -6.22
N VAL A 119 -12.17 26.99 -6.06
CA VAL A 119 -12.12 25.76 -5.27
C VAL A 119 -11.45 25.99 -3.92
N VAL A 120 -10.42 26.85 -3.89
CA VAL A 120 -9.71 27.25 -2.65
C VAL A 120 -10.69 27.81 -1.62
N GLY A 121 -10.52 27.41 -0.37
CA GLY A 121 -11.39 27.81 0.75
C GLY A 121 -12.59 26.90 0.98
N ARG A 122 -12.96 26.04 0.02
CA ARG A 122 -13.97 24.99 0.23
C ARG A 122 -13.44 23.90 1.16
N THR A 123 -14.35 23.10 1.69
CA THR A 123 -14.00 21.97 2.58
C THR A 123 -14.44 20.65 1.94
N VAL A 124 -13.54 19.68 1.95
CA VAL A 124 -13.81 18.30 1.52
C VAL A 124 -13.35 17.37 2.62
N ASN A 125 -14.19 16.45 3.05
CA ASN A 125 -13.91 15.49 4.12
C ASN A 125 -13.31 16.16 5.37
N HIS A 126 -13.90 17.29 5.82
CA HIS A 126 -13.48 18.09 6.97
C HIS A 126 -12.13 18.83 6.83
N VAL A 127 -11.44 18.68 5.69
CA VAL A 127 -10.18 19.37 5.40
C VAL A 127 -10.43 20.54 4.46
N LYS A 128 -9.95 21.73 4.83
CA LYS A 128 -10.06 22.93 4.01
C LYS A 128 -9.06 22.90 2.87
N ILE A 129 -9.50 23.27 1.66
CA ILE A 129 -8.64 23.39 0.49
C ILE A 129 -7.86 24.69 0.60
N MET A 130 -6.54 24.58 0.59
CA MET A 130 -5.59 25.71 0.65
C MET A 130 -5.09 26.06 -0.74
N ASP A 131 -4.59 27.29 -0.89
CA ASP A 131 -3.92 27.70 -2.11
C ASP A 131 -2.59 26.93 -2.27
N ILE A 132 -2.30 26.49 -3.48
CA ILE A 132 -1.06 25.74 -3.80
C ILE A 132 0.20 26.53 -3.40
N ASP A 133 0.16 27.86 -3.47
CA ASP A 133 1.29 28.71 -3.11
C ASP A 133 1.68 28.58 -1.63
N THR A 134 0.79 28.06 -0.77
CA THR A 134 1.05 27.82 0.67
C THR A 134 1.67 26.44 0.95
N LEU A 135 1.88 25.60 -0.07
CA LEU A 135 2.34 24.23 0.07
C LEU A 135 3.64 24.11 0.86
N GLU A 136 4.68 24.89 0.47
CA GLU A 136 6.01 24.80 1.09
C GLU A 136 6.01 25.20 2.57
N GLU A 137 5.12 26.07 2.99
CA GLU A 137 4.98 26.46 4.38
C GLU A 137 4.22 25.42 5.21
N THR A 138 3.29 24.73 4.58
CA THR A 138 2.39 23.77 5.25
C THR A 138 3.03 22.41 5.50
N ILE A 139 3.94 21.95 4.61
CA ILE A 139 4.54 20.60 4.67
C ILE A 139 5.94 20.58 5.30
N LYS A 140 6.32 21.60 6.02
CA LYS A 140 7.60 21.67 6.77
C LYS A 140 7.62 20.81 8.01
#